data_7c21da96ff492a4445b10c95514bc5be
#
_entry.id   7c21da96ff492a4445b10c95514bc5be
#
_cell.length_a   1.000
_cell.length_b   1.000
_cell.length_c   1.000
_cell.angle_alpha   90.00
_cell.angle_beta   90.00
_cell.angle_gamma   90.00
#
_symmetry.space_group_name_H-M   'P 1'
#
loop_
_entity.id
_entity.type
_entity.pdbx_description
1 polymer ?
#
loop_
_entity_poly.entity_id
_entity_poly.type
_entity_poly.pdbx_seq_one_letter_code
_entity_poly.pdbx_strand_id
1 'polypeptide(L)'
;MIKISKGLDLPISGSPINTISDEPKVSSVALLSNDFIGMKPTMLVKEGETVKAGQKIFEDKKNNGVYFTSPAGGIVKDINRGDKRRFLSIEIDIKDTEEFINFDMDDSVDQIKDCLIDSGLWNAFRTRPFNRTPGINEIPDAVFINCCDS
;
A
#
# COMPACT_ATOMS: atom_id res chain seq x y z
N MET A 1 -24.44 -22.85 -7.78
CA MET A 1 -24.47 -21.75 -6.79
C MET A 1 -24.30 -22.38 -5.40
N ILE A 2 -23.23 -22.03 -4.69
CA ILE A 2 -22.97 -22.54 -3.33
C ILE A 2 -23.82 -21.67 -2.39
N LYS A 3 -24.72 -22.29 -1.63
CA LYS A 3 -25.53 -21.57 -0.63
C LYS A 3 -24.87 -21.71 0.73
N ILE A 4 -24.37 -20.61 1.27
CA ILE A 4 -23.81 -20.55 2.62
C ILE A 4 -24.97 -20.35 3.59
N SER A 5 -25.19 -21.30 4.48
CA SER A 5 -26.30 -21.27 5.45
C SER A 5 -25.84 -20.92 6.88
N LYS A 6 -24.55 -20.88 7.13
CA LYS A 6 -23.98 -20.60 8.45
C LYS A 6 -22.65 -19.87 8.30
N GLY A 7 -22.47 -18.78 9.03
CA GLY A 7 -21.19 -18.08 9.12
C GLY A 7 -20.16 -18.82 9.97
N LEU A 8 -18.92 -18.41 9.91
CA LEU A 8 -17.84 -18.90 10.76
C LEU A 8 -17.65 -17.89 11.91
N ASP A 9 -18.11 -18.22 13.10
CA ASP A 9 -17.88 -17.42 14.28
C ASP A 9 -16.57 -17.84 14.95
N LEU A 10 -15.67 -16.89 15.18
CA LEU A 10 -14.50 -17.13 16.01
C LEU A 10 -14.90 -17.03 17.49
N PRO A 11 -14.62 -18.05 18.33
CA PRO A 11 -14.96 -18.03 19.75
C PRO A 11 -14.01 -17.13 20.54
N ILE A 12 -14.04 -15.83 20.26
CA ILE A 12 -13.25 -14.82 20.95
C ILE A 12 -14.11 -14.23 22.07
N SER A 13 -13.60 -14.25 23.30
CA SER A 13 -14.28 -13.61 24.44
C SER A 13 -14.00 -12.10 24.45
N GLY A 14 -15.05 -11.32 24.74
CA GLY A 14 -15.00 -9.86 24.79
C GLY A 14 -15.62 -9.20 23.56
N SER A 15 -15.95 -7.94 23.70
CA SER A 15 -16.41 -7.09 22.60
C SER A 15 -15.69 -5.75 22.65
N PRO A 16 -15.45 -5.11 21.51
CA PRO A 16 -14.84 -3.79 21.47
C PRO A 16 -15.74 -2.77 22.18
N ILE A 17 -15.14 -1.78 22.80
CA ILE A 17 -15.88 -0.66 23.37
C ILE A 17 -16.51 0.12 22.21
N ASN A 18 -17.83 0.27 22.25
CA ASN A 18 -18.59 0.96 21.20
C ASN A 18 -18.52 2.50 21.35
N THR A 19 -17.30 3.02 21.42
CA THR A 19 -17.02 4.47 21.46
C THR A 19 -15.99 4.83 20.44
N ILE A 20 -16.19 5.92 19.72
CA ILE A 20 -15.19 6.51 18.83
C ILE A 20 -14.27 7.33 19.74
N SER A 21 -12.99 6.96 19.82
CA SER A 21 -11.97 7.77 20.51
C SER A 21 -11.44 8.85 19.58
N ASP A 22 -10.98 9.97 20.16
CA ASP A 22 -10.25 10.99 19.41
C ASP A 22 -8.99 10.37 18.79
N GLU A 23 -8.73 10.74 17.55
CA GLU A 23 -7.58 10.20 16.80
C GLU A 23 -6.28 10.60 17.50
N PRO A 24 -5.38 9.64 17.78
CA PRO A 24 -4.04 9.98 18.26
C PRO A 24 -3.31 10.76 17.16
N LYS A 25 -2.63 11.86 17.52
CA LYS A 25 -1.77 12.56 16.57
C LYS A 25 -0.61 11.64 16.16
N VAL A 26 -0.62 11.22 14.89
CA VAL A 26 0.46 10.44 14.30
C VAL A 26 1.55 11.39 13.83
N SER A 27 2.77 11.22 14.32
CA SER A 27 3.94 12.04 13.96
C SER A 27 4.77 11.46 12.83
N SER A 28 4.69 10.15 12.61
CA SER A 28 5.41 9.46 11.55
C SER A 28 4.66 8.24 11.04
N VAL A 29 4.93 7.89 9.80
CA VAL A 29 4.39 6.70 9.12
C VAL A 29 5.52 5.93 8.47
N ALA A 30 5.32 4.63 8.22
CA ALA A 30 6.33 3.81 7.55
C ALA A 30 5.70 2.83 6.57
N LEU A 31 6.43 2.54 5.48
CA LEU A 31 6.17 1.39 4.63
C LEU A 31 7.13 0.26 4.99
N LEU A 32 6.58 -0.91 5.28
CA LEU A 32 7.34 -2.08 5.70
C LEU A 32 7.55 -3.04 4.55
N SER A 33 8.76 -3.55 4.41
CA SER A 33 9.10 -4.55 3.39
C SER A 33 8.29 -5.84 3.53
N ASN A 34 7.92 -6.20 4.77
CA ASN A 34 7.23 -7.46 5.04
C ASN A 34 5.77 -7.48 4.56
N ASP A 35 5.18 -6.31 4.31
CA ASP A 35 3.81 -6.20 3.79
C ASP A 35 3.71 -6.58 2.30
N PHE A 36 4.87 -6.66 1.61
CA PHE A 36 4.93 -6.89 0.17
C PHE A 36 5.80 -8.11 -0.16
N ILE A 37 5.16 -9.25 -0.34
CA ILE A 37 5.84 -10.55 -0.54
C ILE A 37 6.68 -10.54 -1.81
N GLY A 38 8.00 -10.75 -1.62
CA GLY A 38 8.95 -10.90 -2.73
C GLY A 38 9.39 -9.59 -3.37
N MET A 39 8.90 -8.44 -2.94
CA MET A 39 9.29 -7.12 -3.41
C MET A 39 10.78 -6.85 -3.17
N LYS A 40 11.43 -6.18 -4.13
CA LYS A 40 12.80 -5.67 -4.02
C LYS A 40 12.84 -4.21 -4.47
N PRO A 41 12.98 -3.24 -3.55
CA PRO A 41 12.85 -1.84 -3.91
C PRO A 41 14.06 -1.29 -4.65
N THR A 42 13.77 -0.45 -5.64
CA THR A 42 14.67 0.56 -6.19
C THR A 42 14.20 1.91 -5.66
N MET A 43 14.96 2.52 -4.77
CA MET A 43 14.58 3.81 -4.16
C MET A 43 14.60 4.93 -5.20
N LEU A 44 13.55 5.76 -5.17
CA LEU A 44 13.40 6.98 -5.97
C LEU A 44 13.64 8.23 -5.14
N VAL A 45 13.73 8.09 -3.82
CA VAL A 45 13.95 9.17 -2.84
C VAL A 45 15.12 8.84 -1.92
N LYS A 46 15.61 9.85 -1.21
CA LYS A 46 16.72 9.76 -0.25
C LYS A 46 16.27 10.26 1.13
N GLU A 47 17.02 9.86 2.16
CA GLU A 47 16.86 10.40 3.50
C GLU A 47 17.03 11.92 3.51
N GLY A 48 16.16 12.61 4.25
CA GLY A 48 16.10 14.08 4.32
C GLY A 48 15.29 14.74 3.18
N GLU A 49 14.83 14.00 2.18
CA GLU A 49 14.04 14.52 1.08
C GLU A 49 12.58 14.77 1.51
N THR A 50 12.03 15.90 1.07
CA THR A 50 10.60 16.19 1.29
C THR A 50 9.77 15.46 0.23
N VAL A 51 8.72 14.78 0.68
CA VAL A 51 7.79 14.04 -0.17
C VAL A 51 6.34 14.49 0.08
N LYS A 52 5.51 14.38 -0.95
CA LYS A 52 4.07 14.61 -0.87
C LYS A 52 3.34 13.28 -0.65
N ALA A 53 2.17 13.33 -0.04
CA ALA A 53 1.29 12.16 -0.01
C ALA A 53 0.94 11.74 -1.45
N GLY A 54 1.06 10.44 -1.75
CA GLY A 54 0.89 9.90 -3.11
C GLY A 54 2.14 9.99 -4.00
N GLN A 55 3.24 10.62 -3.57
CA GLN A 55 4.48 10.67 -4.34
C GLN A 55 5.15 9.29 -4.40
N LYS A 56 5.60 8.86 -5.60
CA LYS A 56 6.36 7.62 -5.78
C LYS A 56 7.68 7.68 -4.99
N ILE A 57 7.90 6.71 -4.11
CA ILE A 57 9.09 6.65 -3.23
C ILE A 57 10.02 5.48 -3.55
N PHE A 58 9.50 4.40 -4.08
CA PHE A 58 10.30 3.32 -4.66
C PHE A 58 9.49 2.50 -5.67
N GLU A 59 10.20 1.74 -6.49
CA GLU A 59 9.67 0.81 -7.50
C GLU A 59 10.11 -0.61 -7.17
N ASP A 60 9.28 -1.61 -7.49
CA ASP A 60 9.71 -3.00 -7.38
C ASP A 60 10.61 -3.38 -8.55
N LYS A 61 11.90 -3.57 -8.28
CA LYS A 61 12.89 -4.00 -9.28
C LYS A 61 12.54 -5.30 -10.01
N LYS A 62 11.74 -6.17 -9.38
CA LYS A 62 11.34 -7.46 -9.97
C LYS A 62 10.06 -7.36 -10.78
N ASN A 63 9.30 -6.29 -10.58
CA ASN A 63 8.01 -6.07 -11.20
C ASN A 63 7.97 -4.61 -11.69
N ASN A 64 8.66 -4.34 -12.80
CA ASN A 64 8.83 -3.00 -13.34
C ASN A 64 7.48 -2.32 -13.58
N GLY A 65 7.40 -1.04 -13.21
CA GLY A 65 6.19 -0.24 -13.29
C GLY A 65 5.27 -0.35 -12.07
N VAL A 66 5.58 -1.23 -11.11
CA VAL A 66 4.86 -1.28 -9.83
C VAL A 66 5.54 -0.33 -8.84
N TYR A 67 4.86 0.78 -8.56
CA TYR A 67 5.34 1.83 -7.68
C TYR A 67 4.69 1.76 -6.31
N PHE A 68 5.44 2.25 -5.33
CA PHE A 68 4.99 2.43 -3.95
C PHE A 68 5.07 3.91 -3.63
N THR A 69 3.97 4.45 -3.12
CA THR A 69 3.81 5.88 -2.88
C THR A 69 3.85 6.21 -1.40
N SER A 70 4.18 7.45 -1.09
CA SER A 70 4.19 7.95 0.28
C SER A 70 2.77 7.99 0.85
N PRO A 71 2.52 7.41 2.03
CA PRO A 71 1.21 7.45 2.67
C PRO A 71 0.88 8.83 3.26
N ALA A 72 1.87 9.70 3.46
CA ALA A 72 1.70 11.04 3.99
C ALA A 72 2.71 12.03 3.37
N GLY A 73 2.38 13.31 3.45
CA GLY A 73 3.31 14.39 3.14
C GLY A 73 4.28 14.64 4.30
N GLY A 74 5.59 14.73 4.00
CA GLY A 74 6.57 14.88 5.07
C GLY A 74 8.01 14.85 4.61
N ILE A 75 8.90 14.43 5.51
CA ILE A 75 10.32 14.27 5.24
C ILE A 75 10.67 12.79 5.42
N VAL A 76 11.39 12.23 4.44
CA VAL A 76 11.95 10.88 4.56
C VAL A 76 12.98 10.90 5.69
N LYS A 77 12.63 10.28 6.82
CA LYS A 77 13.47 10.25 8.01
C LYS A 77 14.59 9.25 7.87
N ASP A 78 14.22 7.99 7.66
CA ASP A 78 15.15 6.87 7.60
C ASP A 78 14.76 5.85 6.52
N ILE A 79 15.76 5.27 5.87
CA ILE A 79 15.61 4.10 4.99
C ILE A 79 16.33 2.92 5.65
N ASN A 80 15.59 2.18 6.47
CA ASN A 80 16.12 1.11 7.29
C ASN A 80 16.51 -0.12 6.45
N ARG A 81 17.71 -0.62 6.70
CA ARG A 81 18.26 -1.80 6.03
C ARG A 81 18.82 -2.78 7.04
N GLY A 82 18.50 -4.04 6.87
CA GLY A 82 19.03 -5.15 7.66
C GLY A 82 20.24 -5.81 7.02
N ASP A 83 20.49 -7.05 7.42
CA ASP A 83 21.58 -7.87 6.92
C ASP A 83 21.63 -7.91 5.39
N LYS A 84 22.82 -7.89 4.82
CA LYS A 84 23.07 -7.87 3.37
C LYS A 84 22.34 -6.75 2.65
N ARG A 85 22.11 -5.62 3.33
CA ARG A 85 21.40 -4.42 2.83
C ARG A 85 19.94 -4.70 2.44
N ARG A 86 19.31 -5.72 3.04
CA ARG A 86 17.90 -5.99 2.83
C ARG A 86 17.07 -4.79 3.29
N PHE A 87 16.17 -4.31 2.45
CA PHE A 87 15.22 -3.27 2.82
C PHE A 87 14.29 -3.77 3.95
N LEU A 88 14.12 -2.96 4.97
CA LEU A 88 13.22 -3.21 6.11
C LEU A 88 12.04 -2.27 6.10
N SER A 89 12.29 -0.96 6.09
CA SER A 89 11.26 0.07 6.10
C SER A 89 11.79 1.38 5.52
N ILE A 90 10.86 2.24 5.13
CA ILE A 90 11.09 3.66 4.91
C ILE A 90 10.16 4.42 5.83
N GLU A 91 10.73 5.32 6.64
CA GLU A 91 10.01 6.14 7.62
C GLU A 91 9.89 7.57 7.12
N ILE A 92 8.72 8.17 7.32
CA ILE A 92 8.40 9.53 6.91
C ILE A 92 7.85 10.26 8.12
N ASP A 93 8.54 11.32 8.54
CA ASP A 93 8.04 12.24 9.56
C ASP A 93 7.02 13.19 8.91
N ILE A 94 5.80 13.19 9.42
CA ILE A 94 4.67 13.93 8.87
C ILE A 94 4.88 15.44 9.15
N LYS A 95 4.62 16.29 8.15
CA LYS A 95 4.55 17.72 8.32
C LYS A 95 3.12 18.17 8.64
N ASP A 96 2.98 19.24 9.43
CA ASP A 96 1.68 19.83 9.76
C ASP A 96 0.90 20.32 8.53
N THR A 97 1.59 20.69 7.46
CA THR A 97 0.98 21.03 6.16
C THR A 97 1.15 19.85 5.21
N GLU A 98 0.13 19.01 5.10
CA GLU A 98 0.15 17.92 4.12
C GLU A 98 -0.03 18.45 2.70
N GLU A 99 0.93 18.11 1.85
CA GLU A 99 0.82 18.27 0.40
C GLU A 99 0.47 16.94 -0.22
N PHE A 100 -0.48 16.97 -1.16
CA PHE A 100 -0.99 15.78 -1.87
C PHE A 100 -0.63 15.84 -3.35
N ILE A 101 -0.47 14.68 -3.96
CA ILE A 101 -0.53 14.53 -5.42
C ILE A 101 -1.97 14.22 -5.80
N ASN A 102 -2.55 15.06 -6.66
CA ASN A 102 -3.86 14.81 -7.22
C ASN A 102 -3.71 13.90 -8.45
N PHE A 103 -4.56 12.92 -8.56
CA PHE A 103 -4.63 12.01 -9.70
C PHE A 103 -5.94 12.30 -10.45
N ASP A 104 -5.81 12.80 -11.67
CA ASP A 104 -6.97 12.98 -12.54
C ASP A 104 -7.36 11.62 -13.13
N MET A 105 -8.64 11.29 -13.08
CA MET A 105 -9.19 10.04 -13.58
C MET A 105 -10.47 10.33 -14.36
N ASP A 106 -10.57 9.75 -15.54
CA ASP A 106 -11.83 9.66 -16.28
C ASP A 106 -12.34 8.19 -16.26
N ASP A 107 -13.47 7.94 -16.90
CA ASP A 107 -14.12 6.64 -16.92
C ASP A 107 -13.50 5.67 -17.96
N SER A 108 -12.39 6.02 -18.60
CA SER A 108 -11.73 5.11 -19.55
C SER A 108 -10.90 4.06 -18.81
N VAL A 109 -10.94 2.81 -19.30
CA VAL A 109 -10.23 1.68 -18.68
C VAL A 109 -8.71 1.92 -18.62
N ASP A 110 -8.14 2.53 -19.65
CA ASP A 110 -6.70 2.80 -19.69
C ASP A 110 -6.31 3.85 -18.65
N GLN A 111 -7.08 4.93 -18.51
CA GLN A 111 -6.82 5.94 -17.48
C GLN A 111 -7.05 5.43 -16.05
N ILE A 112 -8.05 4.58 -15.83
CA ILE A 112 -8.24 3.91 -14.54
C ILE A 112 -7.00 3.07 -14.20
N LYS A 113 -6.49 2.30 -15.15
CA LYS A 113 -5.28 1.49 -14.96
C LYS A 113 -4.06 2.36 -14.64
N ASP A 114 -3.84 3.41 -15.42
CA ASP A 114 -2.71 4.33 -15.21
C ASP A 114 -2.81 5.03 -13.86
N CYS A 115 -4.00 5.47 -13.46
CA CYS A 115 -4.25 6.06 -12.15
C CYS A 115 -3.95 5.08 -11.01
N LEU A 116 -4.36 3.81 -11.10
CA LEU A 116 -4.05 2.77 -10.12
C LEU A 116 -2.54 2.53 -9.99
N ILE A 117 -1.81 2.57 -11.11
CA ILE A 117 -0.36 2.41 -11.14
C ILE A 117 0.33 3.64 -10.52
N ASP A 118 -0.06 4.84 -10.94
CA ASP A 118 0.58 6.09 -10.52
C ASP A 118 0.32 6.44 -9.08
N SER A 119 -0.89 6.16 -8.59
CA SER A 119 -1.26 6.34 -7.18
C SER A 119 -0.65 5.30 -6.23
N GLY A 120 -0.07 4.21 -6.77
CA GLY A 120 0.42 3.09 -5.98
C GLY A 120 -0.67 2.12 -5.52
N LEU A 121 -1.94 2.36 -5.87
CA LEU A 121 -3.05 1.46 -5.51
C LEU A 121 -2.99 0.11 -6.23
N TRP A 122 -2.18 0.01 -7.30
CA TRP A 122 -1.89 -1.29 -7.95
C TRP A 122 -1.37 -2.33 -6.96
N ASN A 123 -0.70 -1.90 -5.90
CA ASN A 123 -0.20 -2.78 -4.84
C ASN A 123 -1.30 -3.44 -3.98
N ALA A 124 -2.55 -3.00 -4.08
CA ALA A 124 -3.69 -3.63 -3.40
C ALA A 124 -4.09 -4.94 -4.08
N PHE A 125 -3.80 -5.12 -5.36
CA PHE A 125 -4.06 -6.37 -6.05
C PHE A 125 -3.13 -7.48 -5.58
N ARG A 126 -3.68 -8.68 -5.44
CA ARG A 126 -2.94 -9.87 -5.02
C ARG A 126 -3.28 -11.06 -5.90
N THR A 127 -2.24 -11.70 -6.42
CA THR A 127 -2.39 -12.93 -7.20
C THR A 127 -2.66 -14.14 -6.31
N ARG A 128 -3.41 -15.10 -6.79
CA ARG A 128 -3.58 -16.42 -6.16
C ARG A 128 -2.75 -17.46 -6.91
N PRO A 129 -2.15 -18.44 -6.22
CA PRO A 129 -2.18 -18.71 -4.78
C PRO A 129 -1.08 -17.99 -3.97
N PHE A 130 -0.13 -17.29 -4.60
CA PHE A 130 1.12 -16.85 -3.94
C PHE A 130 1.05 -15.47 -3.28
N ASN A 131 -0.10 -14.79 -3.33
CA ASN A 131 -0.33 -13.48 -2.70
C ASN A 131 0.71 -12.41 -3.06
N ARG A 132 1.12 -12.37 -4.33
CA ARG A 132 2.06 -11.37 -4.86
C ARG A 132 1.32 -10.26 -5.58
N THR A 133 1.91 -9.08 -5.66
CA THR A 133 1.42 -8.01 -6.53
C THR A 133 1.58 -8.45 -7.98
N PRO A 134 0.51 -8.39 -8.82
CA PRO A 134 0.58 -8.76 -10.23
C PRO A 134 1.44 -7.77 -11.03
N GLY A 135 1.99 -8.23 -12.15
CA GLY A 135 2.61 -7.35 -13.14
C GLY A 135 1.57 -6.44 -13.80
N ILE A 136 2.00 -5.22 -14.16
CA ILE A 136 1.09 -4.23 -14.77
C ILE A 136 0.53 -4.68 -16.13
N ASN A 137 1.18 -5.63 -16.79
CA ASN A 137 0.77 -6.20 -18.08
C ASN A 137 0.15 -7.60 -17.95
N GLU A 138 0.02 -8.13 -16.73
CA GLU A 138 -0.64 -9.41 -16.51
C GLU A 138 -2.16 -9.23 -16.66
N ILE A 139 -2.78 -10.13 -17.42
CA ILE A 139 -4.24 -10.17 -17.60
C ILE A 139 -4.77 -11.31 -16.73
N PRO A 140 -5.62 -11.04 -15.74
CA PRO A 140 -6.19 -12.08 -14.90
C PRO A 140 -7.31 -12.83 -15.63
N ASP A 141 -7.45 -14.13 -15.39
CA ASP A 141 -8.61 -14.92 -15.83
C ASP A 141 -9.88 -14.54 -15.07
N ALA A 142 -9.74 -14.10 -13.81
CA ALA A 142 -10.84 -13.66 -12.96
C ALA A 142 -10.34 -12.70 -11.87
N VAL A 143 -11.21 -11.77 -11.46
CA VAL A 143 -10.97 -10.86 -10.34
C VAL A 143 -11.97 -11.18 -9.23
N PHE A 144 -11.44 -11.41 -8.03
CA PHE A 144 -12.23 -11.63 -6.82
C PHE A 144 -12.20 -10.37 -5.97
N ILE A 145 -13.38 -9.82 -5.68
CA ILE A 145 -13.54 -8.64 -4.83
C ILE A 145 -14.10 -9.09 -3.49
N ASN A 146 -13.38 -8.82 -2.42
CA ASN A 146 -13.83 -9.07 -1.06
C ASN A 146 -14.35 -7.74 -0.49
N CYS A 147 -15.67 -7.64 -0.33
CA CYS A 147 -16.33 -6.41 0.11
C CYS A 147 -16.62 -6.38 1.61
N CYS A 148 -16.43 -7.49 2.29
CA CYS A 148 -16.70 -7.60 3.72
C CYS A 148 -15.45 -8.11 4.42
N ASP A 149 -14.99 -7.33 5.37
CA ASP A 149 -14.08 -7.80 6.39
C ASP A 149 -14.94 -8.26 7.57
N SER A 150 -14.75 -9.50 8.00
CA SER A 150 -15.52 -10.11 9.09
C SER A 150 -14.75 -10.09 10.39
#